data_556a63ba65709be3dff414bd46b961cc
#
_entry.id   556a63ba65709be3dff414bd46b961cc
#
_cell.length_a   1.000
_cell.length_b   1.000
_cell.length_c   1.000
_cell.angle_alpha   90.00
_cell.angle_beta   90.00
_cell.angle_gamma   90.00
#
_symmetry.space_group_name_H-M   'P 1'
#
loop_
_entity.id
_entity.type
_entity.pdbx_description
1 polymer ?
#
loop_
_entity_poly.entity_id
_entity_poly.type
_entity_poly.pdbx_seq_one_letter_code
_entity_poly.pdbx_strand_id
1 'polypeptide(L)'
;MTFKVFGFYKFVKIKSLKKNKGILQKFLLVNDLRGTIIISKEGLNGTISGSKKNIEKTIKKIKSLFSFKYFDNSNDSKSKLQPFHKPKVKIKKETVPMNLILNSKERSTKMHLNPKEWNNLIKNKDTHIIDTRKPFEYNVGTFKKSVNPNINNFRDFPKYLNKLEKNRPVAMFCTGGIRCEKTSAYLKRKGFKNIYQLNGGILNYLKKIDKKESLWKGECFVFDNRVSLKHGLSKGTYLVCSGCRTPISKKETKSKYYEEGVSCP
;
A
#
# COMPACT_ATOMS: atom_id res chain seq x y z
N MET A 1 -24.60 10.01 -0.74
CA MET A 1 -23.77 9.60 -1.90
C MET A 1 -22.58 8.79 -1.41
N THR A 2 -22.23 7.68 -2.06
CA THR A 2 -21.10 6.84 -1.63
C THR A 2 -20.03 6.80 -2.72
N PHE A 3 -18.81 7.15 -2.39
CA PHE A 3 -17.67 7.10 -3.31
C PHE A 3 -17.06 5.69 -3.33
N LYS A 4 -16.78 5.18 -4.52
CA LYS A 4 -15.90 4.01 -4.69
C LYS A 4 -14.47 4.48 -4.62
N VAL A 5 -13.64 3.77 -3.84
CA VAL A 5 -12.20 4.00 -3.72
C VAL A 5 -11.50 2.78 -4.31
N PHE A 6 -10.61 3.01 -5.28
CA PHE A 6 -9.92 1.96 -6.02
C PHE A 6 -8.41 2.17 -5.96
N GLY A 7 -7.72 1.30 -5.22
CA GLY A 7 -6.27 1.24 -5.18
C GLY A 7 -5.75 0.16 -6.12
N PHE A 8 -4.64 0.41 -6.82
CA PHE A 8 -4.09 -0.53 -7.80
C PHE A 8 -2.61 -0.31 -8.05
N TYR A 9 -1.95 -1.35 -8.56
CA TYR A 9 -0.64 -1.21 -9.20
C TYR A 9 -0.46 -2.23 -10.34
N LYS A 10 0.45 -1.89 -11.26
CA LYS A 10 0.89 -2.74 -12.35
C LYS A 10 2.34 -2.46 -12.69
N PHE A 11 3.17 -3.49 -12.70
CA PHE A 11 4.51 -3.43 -13.29
C PHE A 11 4.42 -3.75 -14.76
N VAL A 12 4.67 -2.75 -15.60
CA VAL A 12 4.61 -2.83 -17.06
C VAL A 12 5.48 -1.72 -17.63
N LYS A 13 6.24 -2.00 -18.68
CA LYS A 13 7.09 -1.00 -19.34
C LYS A 13 6.24 0.13 -19.93
N ILE A 14 6.39 1.34 -19.41
CA ILE A 14 5.66 2.53 -19.86
C ILE A 14 6.61 3.44 -20.63
N LYS A 15 6.25 3.72 -21.89
CA LYS A 15 6.90 4.73 -22.75
C LYS A 15 6.13 6.05 -22.66
N SER A 16 6.70 7.14 -23.20
CA SER A 16 6.02 8.44 -23.37
C SER A 16 5.32 8.97 -22.08
N LEU A 17 6.03 8.94 -20.93
CA LEU A 17 5.47 9.29 -19.62
C LEU A 17 4.78 10.66 -19.59
N LYS A 18 5.35 11.70 -20.24
CA LYS A 18 4.76 13.06 -20.29
C LYS A 18 3.40 13.06 -20.99
N LYS A 19 3.31 12.40 -22.17
CA LYS A 19 2.06 12.24 -22.93
C LYS A 19 1.00 11.50 -22.11
N ASN A 20 1.37 10.35 -21.52
CA ASN A 20 0.47 9.53 -20.73
C ASN A 20 0.00 10.23 -19.44
N LYS A 21 0.87 11.03 -18.81
CA LYS A 21 0.46 11.91 -17.69
C LYS A 21 -0.63 12.88 -18.12
N GLY A 22 -0.47 13.58 -19.26
CA GLY A 22 -1.47 14.53 -19.77
C GLY A 22 -2.81 13.87 -20.04
N ILE A 23 -2.80 12.71 -20.72
CA ILE A 23 -4.00 11.92 -21.01
C ILE A 23 -4.75 11.54 -19.73
N LEU A 24 -4.03 10.94 -18.76
CA LEU A 24 -4.63 10.51 -17.50
C LEU A 24 -5.13 11.68 -16.66
N GLN A 25 -4.36 12.77 -16.56
CA GLN A 25 -4.74 13.94 -15.79
C GLN A 25 -6.05 14.55 -16.33
N LYS A 26 -6.14 14.76 -17.66
CA LYS A 26 -7.36 15.24 -18.32
C LYS A 26 -8.54 14.28 -18.11
N PHE A 27 -8.27 12.96 -18.22
CA PHE A 27 -9.33 11.95 -18.07
C PHE A 27 -9.90 11.93 -16.64
N LEU A 28 -9.05 12.04 -15.61
CA LEU A 28 -9.49 12.10 -14.22
C LEU A 28 -10.34 13.36 -13.96
N LEU A 29 -9.93 14.53 -14.50
CA LEU A 29 -10.65 15.79 -14.35
C LEU A 29 -12.05 15.72 -14.98
N VAL A 30 -12.14 15.31 -16.25
CA VAL A 30 -13.42 15.26 -17.00
C VAL A 30 -14.41 14.25 -16.39
N ASN A 31 -13.92 13.20 -15.70
CA ASN A 31 -14.77 12.20 -15.07
C ASN A 31 -14.97 12.42 -13.56
N ASP A 32 -14.71 13.63 -13.04
CA ASP A 32 -14.82 13.96 -11.60
C ASP A 32 -14.21 12.89 -10.66
N LEU A 33 -13.00 12.47 -11.00
CA LEU A 33 -12.25 11.53 -10.17
C LEU A 33 -11.16 12.26 -9.41
N ARG A 34 -10.96 11.88 -8.15
CA ARG A 34 -9.91 12.42 -7.29
C ARG A 34 -8.96 11.33 -6.85
N GLY A 35 -7.75 11.69 -6.48
CA GLY A 35 -6.74 10.74 -6.04
C GLY A 35 -5.39 10.95 -6.71
N THR A 36 -4.47 10.01 -6.48
CA THR A 36 -3.11 10.10 -7.04
C THR A 36 -2.79 8.86 -7.85
N ILE A 37 -2.28 9.07 -9.07
CA ILE A 37 -1.66 8.01 -9.88
C ILE A 37 -0.18 8.38 -10.08
N ILE A 38 0.70 7.47 -9.73
CA ILE A 38 2.13 7.55 -10.03
C ILE A 38 2.40 6.70 -11.26
N ILE A 39 3.10 7.26 -12.25
CA ILE A 39 3.59 6.53 -13.41
C ILE A 39 5.12 6.64 -13.48
N SER A 40 5.76 5.55 -13.86
CA SER A 40 7.21 5.46 -14.05
C SER A 40 7.53 4.56 -15.24
N LYS A 41 8.80 4.47 -15.64
CA LYS A 41 9.21 3.55 -16.72
C LYS A 41 8.91 2.07 -16.40
N GLU A 42 8.84 1.69 -15.13
CA GLU A 42 8.61 0.30 -14.66
C GLU A 42 7.13 -0.02 -14.41
N GLY A 43 6.22 0.97 -14.42
CA GLY A 43 4.80 0.72 -14.16
C GLY A 43 4.02 1.88 -13.59
N LEU A 44 2.90 1.55 -12.98
CA LEU A 44 1.98 2.51 -12.36
C LEU A 44 1.48 2.02 -11.00
N ASN A 45 1.16 2.98 -10.14
CA ASN A 45 0.61 2.78 -8.81
C ASN A 45 -0.33 3.93 -8.48
N GLY A 46 -1.49 3.66 -7.91
CA GLY A 46 -2.41 4.74 -7.57
C GLY A 46 -3.57 4.32 -6.68
N THR A 47 -4.20 5.34 -6.12
CA THR A 47 -5.52 5.24 -5.48
C THR A 47 -6.38 6.40 -5.99
N ILE A 48 -7.55 6.07 -6.49
CA ILE A 48 -8.53 7.03 -7.02
C ILE A 48 -9.90 6.81 -6.39
N SER A 49 -10.72 7.86 -6.35
CA SER A 49 -12.08 7.81 -5.84
C SER A 49 -13.05 8.60 -6.70
N GLY A 50 -14.30 8.15 -6.74
CA GLY A 50 -15.38 8.76 -7.48
C GLY A 50 -16.61 7.87 -7.57
N SER A 51 -17.52 8.14 -8.48
CA SER A 51 -18.67 7.28 -8.75
C SER A 51 -18.23 5.91 -9.26
N LYS A 52 -19.00 4.86 -8.99
CA LYS A 52 -18.72 3.50 -9.47
C LYS A 52 -18.52 3.50 -11.01
N LYS A 53 -19.42 4.17 -11.75
CA LYS A 53 -19.38 4.27 -13.22
C LYS A 53 -18.07 4.90 -13.71
N ASN A 54 -17.63 6.00 -13.09
CA ASN A 54 -16.42 6.71 -13.51
C ASN A 54 -15.13 5.96 -13.15
N ILE A 55 -15.11 5.26 -12.02
CA ILE A 55 -14.01 4.34 -11.65
C ILE A 55 -13.88 3.23 -12.70
N GLU A 56 -14.98 2.59 -13.12
CA GLU A 56 -14.96 1.51 -14.11
C GLU A 56 -14.50 2.00 -15.49
N LYS A 57 -14.95 3.20 -15.92
CA LYS A 57 -14.41 3.85 -17.12
C LYS A 57 -12.91 4.07 -17.05
N THR A 58 -12.42 4.52 -15.89
CA THR A 58 -10.98 4.79 -15.69
C THR A 58 -10.15 3.52 -15.67
N ILE A 59 -10.65 2.45 -15.07
CA ILE A 59 -10.01 1.12 -15.12
C ILE A 59 -9.85 0.67 -16.57
N LYS A 60 -10.90 0.76 -17.39
CA LYS A 60 -10.85 0.45 -18.83
C LYS A 60 -9.82 1.32 -19.56
N LYS A 61 -9.84 2.63 -19.32
CA LYS A 61 -8.91 3.59 -19.92
C LYS A 61 -7.45 3.29 -19.58
N ILE A 62 -7.13 3.01 -18.31
CA ILE A 62 -5.78 2.67 -17.86
C ILE A 62 -5.31 1.37 -18.52
N LYS A 63 -6.14 0.33 -18.52
CA LYS A 63 -5.81 -0.96 -19.15
C LYS A 63 -5.51 -0.82 -20.64
N SER A 64 -6.34 -0.07 -21.37
CA SER A 64 -6.14 0.20 -22.78
C SER A 64 -4.89 1.06 -23.04
N LEU A 65 -4.69 2.14 -22.26
CA LEU A 65 -3.57 3.07 -22.45
C LEU A 65 -2.19 2.39 -22.27
N PHE A 66 -2.11 1.39 -21.39
CA PHE A 66 -0.87 0.69 -21.08
C PHE A 66 -0.85 -0.78 -21.53
N SER A 67 -1.83 -1.19 -22.33
CA SER A 67 -1.90 -2.49 -23.02
C SER A 67 -1.76 -3.69 -22.07
N PHE A 68 -2.54 -3.74 -20.99
CA PHE A 68 -2.58 -4.89 -20.09
C PHE A 68 -4.02 -5.32 -19.73
N LYS A 69 -4.21 -6.61 -19.46
CA LYS A 69 -5.52 -7.20 -19.14
C LYS A 69 -5.86 -7.12 -17.65
N TYR A 70 -4.87 -7.35 -16.75
CA TYR A 70 -5.08 -7.40 -15.30
C TYR A 70 -4.04 -6.56 -14.57
N PHE A 71 -4.47 -5.86 -13.51
CA PHE A 71 -3.56 -5.28 -12.53
C PHE A 71 -2.80 -6.39 -11.81
N ASP A 72 -1.63 -6.10 -11.30
CA ASP A 72 -0.88 -7.02 -10.46
C ASP A 72 -1.53 -7.18 -9.10
N ASN A 73 -2.11 -6.10 -8.60
CA ASN A 73 -3.07 -6.10 -7.51
C ASN A 73 -4.01 -4.90 -7.61
N SER A 74 -5.22 -5.09 -7.07
CA SER A 74 -6.18 -4.01 -6.87
C SER A 74 -7.02 -4.26 -5.62
N ASN A 75 -7.36 -3.18 -4.93
CA ASN A 75 -8.24 -3.18 -3.76
C ASN A 75 -9.34 -2.14 -3.97
N ASP A 76 -10.56 -2.50 -3.62
CA ASP A 76 -11.69 -1.56 -3.63
C ASP A 76 -12.34 -1.47 -2.25
N SER A 77 -12.80 -0.28 -1.93
CA SER A 77 -13.58 0.02 -0.73
C SER A 77 -14.58 1.14 -1.01
N LYS A 78 -15.45 1.41 -0.06
CA LYS A 78 -16.44 2.49 -0.13
C LYS A 78 -16.11 3.57 0.90
N SER A 79 -16.50 4.82 0.62
CA SER A 79 -16.39 5.94 1.56
C SER A 79 -17.62 6.81 1.47
N LYS A 80 -18.16 7.25 2.61
CA LYS A 80 -19.25 8.24 2.68
C LYS A 80 -18.77 9.64 2.32
N LEU A 81 -17.49 9.94 2.55
CA LEU A 81 -16.84 11.21 2.23
C LEU A 81 -15.88 11.01 1.08
N GLN A 82 -15.67 12.07 0.26
CA GLN A 82 -14.65 12.07 -0.79
C GLN A 82 -13.24 12.02 -0.17
N PRO A 83 -12.47 10.93 -0.36
CA PRO A 83 -11.21 10.74 0.35
C PRO A 83 -10.06 11.63 -0.13
N PHE A 84 -10.19 12.25 -1.30
CA PHE A 84 -9.12 13.05 -1.90
C PHE A 84 -9.64 14.43 -2.32
N HIS A 85 -8.78 15.44 -2.21
CA HIS A 85 -9.14 16.82 -2.59
C HIS A 85 -9.12 17.07 -4.10
N LYS A 86 -8.14 16.49 -4.81
CA LYS A 86 -7.94 16.74 -6.26
C LYS A 86 -7.33 15.56 -6.99
N PRO A 87 -7.50 15.45 -8.33
CA PRO A 87 -6.78 14.48 -9.14
C PRO A 87 -5.32 14.90 -9.30
N LYS A 88 -4.40 13.93 -9.18
CA LYS A 88 -2.96 14.11 -9.41
C LYS A 88 -2.39 12.94 -10.19
N VAL A 89 -1.72 13.22 -11.30
CA VAL A 89 -0.86 12.23 -11.97
C VAL A 89 0.59 12.69 -11.87
N LYS A 90 1.45 11.85 -11.27
CA LYS A 90 2.85 12.18 -11.00
C LYS A 90 3.77 11.24 -11.78
N ILE A 91 4.78 11.80 -12.45
CA ILE A 91 5.89 11.03 -13.00
C ILE A 91 6.95 10.88 -11.90
N LYS A 92 7.40 9.66 -11.66
CA LYS A 92 8.50 9.33 -10.74
C LYS A 92 9.53 8.43 -11.43
N LYS A 93 10.75 8.36 -10.89
CA LYS A 93 11.78 7.42 -11.37
C LYS A 93 11.33 5.96 -11.18
N GLU A 94 10.66 5.68 -10.05
CA GLU A 94 10.17 4.38 -9.63
C GLU A 94 8.72 4.49 -9.15
N THR A 95 7.95 3.41 -9.28
CA THR A 95 6.58 3.30 -8.68
C THR A 95 6.63 3.32 -7.16
N VAL A 96 7.68 2.70 -6.58
CA VAL A 96 8.05 2.73 -5.17
C VAL A 96 9.56 2.90 -5.09
N PRO A 97 10.07 3.90 -4.37
CA PRO A 97 11.50 4.24 -4.37
C PRO A 97 12.31 3.24 -3.53
N MET A 98 13.10 2.38 -4.19
CA MET A 98 14.00 1.42 -3.54
C MET A 98 15.39 1.38 -4.21
N ASN A 99 15.64 2.24 -5.20
CA ASN A 99 16.82 2.18 -6.08
C ASN A 99 16.94 0.80 -6.80
N LEU A 100 15.80 0.20 -7.09
CA LEU A 100 15.67 -1.08 -7.75
C LEU A 100 14.59 -0.98 -8.82
N ILE A 101 14.95 -1.06 -10.09
CA ILE A 101 13.98 -1.21 -11.17
C ILE A 101 13.53 -2.67 -11.22
N LEU A 102 12.24 -2.89 -11.10
CA LEU A 102 11.63 -4.21 -11.13
C LEU A 102 11.20 -4.55 -12.57
N ASN A 103 11.72 -5.65 -13.07
CA ASN A 103 11.20 -6.26 -14.31
C ASN A 103 9.97 -7.12 -13.97
N SER A 104 8.93 -7.04 -14.78
CA SER A 104 7.71 -7.84 -14.59
C SER A 104 7.97 -9.36 -14.55
N LYS A 105 9.01 -9.84 -15.23
CA LYS A 105 9.44 -11.26 -15.22
C LYS A 105 10.04 -11.72 -13.87
N GLU A 106 10.52 -10.80 -13.04
CA GLU A 106 11.12 -11.12 -11.72
C GLU A 106 10.07 -11.33 -10.63
N ARG A 107 8.83 -10.98 -10.91
CA ARG A 107 7.72 -11.21 -9.98
C ARG A 107 7.38 -12.70 -9.94
N SER A 108 7.11 -13.21 -8.76
CA SER A 108 6.66 -14.58 -8.56
C SER A 108 5.34 -14.59 -7.77
N THR A 109 4.28 -15.05 -8.40
CA THR A 109 2.97 -15.22 -7.73
C THR A 109 2.97 -16.37 -6.73
N LYS A 110 3.88 -17.34 -6.85
CA LYS A 110 4.05 -18.46 -5.91
C LYS A 110 4.40 -18.02 -4.49
N MET A 111 4.89 -16.78 -4.33
CA MET A 111 5.23 -16.20 -3.03
C MET A 111 4.05 -15.45 -2.39
N HIS A 112 2.91 -15.34 -3.08
CA HIS A 112 1.75 -14.60 -2.62
C HIS A 112 0.82 -15.51 -1.84
N LEU A 113 0.77 -15.33 -0.53
CA LEU A 113 -0.11 -16.09 0.36
C LEU A 113 -1.46 -15.39 0.52
N ASN A 114 -2.53 -16.15 0.41
CA ASN A 114 -3.85 -15.66 0.78
C ASN A 114 -3.92 -15.41 2.32
N PRO A 115 -4.93 -14.70 2.83
CA PRO A 115 -5.02 -14.37 4.25
C PRO A 115 -5.01 -15.56 5.22
N LYS A 116 -5.55 -16.72 4.85
CA LYS A 116 -5.53 -17.92 5.70
C LYS A 116 -4.15 -18.59 5.71
N GLU A 117 -3.54 -18.74 4.54
CA GLU A 117 -2.16 -19.24 4.41
C GLU A 117 -1.16 -18.32 5.13
N TRP A 118 -1.39 -16.99 5.04
CA TRP A 118 -0.62 -15.99 5.78
C TRP A 118 -0.71 -16.22 7.29
N ASN A 119 -1.92 -16.39 7.84
CA ASN A 119 -2.11 -16.66 9.26
C ASN A 119 -1.36 -17.92 9.70
N ASN A 120 -1.37 -18.97 8.88
CA ASN A 120 -0.65 -20.21 9.20
C ASN A 120 0.86 -19.99 9.21
N LEU A 121 1.41 -19.29 8.22
CA LEU A 121 2.85 -19.02 8.15
C LEU A 121 3.33 -18.16 9.33
N ILE A 122 2.63 -17.08 9.68
CA ILE A 122 3.10 -16.16 10.73
C ILE A 122 2.90 -16.67 12.16
N LYS A 123 2.23 -17.81 12.35
CA LYS A 123 2.20 -18.54 13.62
C LYS A 123 3.52 -19.26 13.89
N ASN A 124 4.24 -19.65 12.84
CA ASN A 124 5.53 -20.31 12.99
C ASN A 124 6.56 -19.35 13.61
N LYS A 125 7.23 -19.80 14.67
CA LYS A 125 8.21 -19.00 15.44
C LYS A 125 9.49 -18.69 14.64
N ASP A 126 9.84 -19.52 13.67
CA ASP A 126 11.04 -19.35 12.85
C ASP A 126 10.86 -18.34 11.70
N THR A 127 9.63 -17.91 11.45
CA THR A 127 9.35 -16.96 10.37
C THR A 127 9.69 -15.52 10.77
N HIS A 128 10.55 -14.87 10.00
CA HIS A 128 10.75 -13.41 10.08
C HIS A 128 9.57 -12.67 9.47
N ILE A 129 8.77 -12.03 10.30
CA ILE A 129 7.61 -11.25 9.86
C ILE A 129 8.00 -9.78 9.80
N ILE A 130 8.00 -9.20 8.60
CA ILE A 130 8.52 -7.84 8.37
C ILE A 130 7.40 -6.92 7.86
N ASP A 131 7.14 -5.87 8.62
CA ASP A 131 6.32 -4.75 8.16
C ASP A 131 7.19 -3.80 7.32
N THR A 132 6.96 -3.77 6.01
CA THR A 132 7.74 -2.95 5.08
C THR A 132 7.27 -1.49 5.01
N ARG A 133 6.38 -1.09 5.92
CA ARG A 133 5.85 0.27 6.00
C ARG A 133 6.74 1.17 6.86
N LYS A 134 6.42 2.46 6.84
CA LYS A 134 7.07 3.45 7.72
C LYS A 134 6.67 3.24 9.19
N PRO A 135 7.49 3.69 10.15
CA PRO A 135 7.20 3.54 11.59
C PRO A 135 5.83 4.08 12.00
N PHE A 136 5.41 5.23 11.51
CA PHE A 136 4.10 5.78 11.86
C PHE A 136 2.93 4.94 11.31
N GLU A 137 3.09 4.24 10.18
CA GLU A 137 2.08 3.31 9.67
C GLU A 137 2.01 2.05 10.55
N TYR A 138 3.17 1.58 11.03
CA TYR A 138 3.29 0.45 11.95
C TYR A 138 2.61 0.74 13.30
N ASN A 139 2.81 1.93 13.85
CA ASN A 139 2.23 2.36 15.13
C ASN A 139 0.69 2.44 15.11
N VAL A 140 0.09 2.71 13.95
CA VAL A 140 -1.37 2.66 13.76
C VAL A 140 -1.93 1.24 13.85
N GLY A 141 -1.15 0.27 13.42
CA GLY A 141 -1.49 -1.15 13.54
C GLY A 141 -0.58 -2.03 12.71
N THR A 142 -0.43 -3.27 13.17
CA THR A 142 0.47 -4.26 12.56
C THR A 142 0.08 -5.70 12.94
N PHE A 143 0.71 -6.72 12.35
CA PHE A 143 0.57 -8.11 12.80
C PHE A 143 1.37 -8.37 14.08
N LYS A 144 0.83 -9.23 14.95
CA LYS A 144 1.59 -9.72 16.12
C LYS A 144 2.94 -10.27 15.68
N LYS A 145 3.99 -10.03 16.48
CA LYS A 145 5.37 -10.48 16.25
C LYS A 145 6.06 -9.92 15.01
N SER A 146 5.42 -9.00 14.26
CA SER A 146 6.11 -8.37 13.14
C SER A 146 7.15 -7.35 13.62
N VAL A 147 8.24 -7.28 12.88
CA VAL A 147 9.31 -6.30 13.09
C VAL A 147 9.13 -5.18 12.07
N ASN A 148 9.18 -3.93 12.55
CA ASN A 148 9.36 -2.77 11.68
C ASN A 148 10.84 -2.35 11.75
N PRO A 149 11.55 -2.27 10.62
CA PRO A 149 12.97 -1.89 10.62
C PRO A 149 13.26 -0.43 11.03
N ASN A 150 12.24 0.33 11.37
CA ASN A 150 12.31 1.75 11.72
C ASN A 150 12.93 2.63 10.62
N ILE A 151 12.57 2.36 9.37
CA ILE A 151 13.11 3.03 8.19
C ILE A 151 12.12 4.06 7.66
N ASN A 152 12.50 5.33 7.71
CA ASN A 152 11.68 6.44 7.19
C ASN A 152 11.76 6.59 5.67
N ASN A 153 12.88 6.22 5.05
CA ASN A 153 13.05 6.28 3.62
C ASN A 153 13.19 4.86 3.04
N PHE A 154 12.24 4.42 2.24
CA PHE A 154 12.22 3.07 1.68
C PHE A 154 13.43 2.74 0.77
N ARG A 155 14.19 3.76 0.32
CA ARG A 155 15.49 3.54 -0.37
C ARG A 155 16.54 2.88 0.52
N ASP A 156 16.42 3.05 1.83
CA ASP A 156 17.36 2.46 2.80
C ASP A 156 16.97 1.03 3.21
N PHE A 157 15.81 0.54 2.76
CA PHE A 157 15.31 -0.79 3.10
C PHE A 157 16.28 -1.94 2.72
N PRO A 158 17.02 -1.87 1.60
CA PRO A 158 18.05 -2.87 1.29
C PRO A 158 19.11 -3.05 2.37
N LYS A 159 19.48 -2.00 3.11
CA LYS A 159 20.45 -2.07 4.22
C LYS A 159 19.98 -3.01 5.34
N TYR A 160 18.68 -2.99 5.63
CA TYR A 160 18.08 -3.91 6.59
C TYR A 160 17.98 -5.33 6.03
N LEU A 161 17.54 -5.49 4.80
CA LEU A 161 17.38 -6.80 4.16
C LEU A 161 18.69 -7.58 4.07
N ASN A 162 19.83 -6.90 3.92
CA ASN A 162 21.15 -7.52 3.88
C ASN A 162 21.58 -8.15 5.21
N LYS A 163 20.92 -7.81 6.33
CA LYS A 163 21.20 -8.36 7.66
C LYS A 163 20.38 -9.63 7.97
N LEU A 164 19.43 -9.99 7.08
CA LEU A 164 18.56 -11.14 7.31
C LEU A 164 19.29 -12.46 7.05
N GLU A 165 18.94 -13.48 7.83
CA GLU A 165 19.42 -14.86 7.65
C GLU A 165 18.72 -15.52 6.47
N LYS A 166 19.49 -16.05 5.51
CA LYS A 166 18.94 -16.61 4.26
C LYS A 166 18.16 -17.91 4.46
N ASN A 167 18.45 -18.65 5.52
CA ASN A 167 17.87 -19.97 5.81
C ASN A 167 16.49 -19.88 6.47
N ARG A 168 16.13 -18.73 7.03
CA ARG A 168 14.84 -18.54 7.70
C ARG A 168 13.78 -18.03 6.70
N PRO A 169 12.52 -18.49 6.83
CA PRO A 169 11.43 -17.93 6.04
C PRO A 169 11.22 -16.44 6.34
N VAL A 170 11.07 -15.65 5.28
CA VAL A 170 10.79 -14.21 5.36
C VAL A 170 9.39 -13.93 4.87
N ALA A 171 8.52 -13.46 5.75
CA ALA A 171 7.14 -13.07 5.46
C ALA A 171 7.00 -11.55 5.50
N MET A 172 6.59 -10.93 4.39
CA MET A 172 6.52 -9.47 4.28
C MET A 172 5.13 -8.99 3.94
N PHE A 173 4.76 -7.83 4.44
CA PHE A 173 3.51 -7.18 4.14
C PHE A 173 3.64 -5.66 4.06
N CYS A 174 2.70 -5.03 3.35
CA CYS A 174 2.45 -3.60 3.38
C CYS A 174 0.96 -3.34 3.11
N THR A 175 0.55 -2.09 3.02
CA THR A 175 -0.86 -1.71 2.84
C THR A 175 -1.53 -2.41 1.67
N GLY A 176 -0.94 -2.37 0.46
CA GLY A 176 -1.52 -2.94 -0.76
C GLY A 176 -0.64 -3.94 -1.50
N GLY A 177 0.56 -4.30 -0.98
CA GLY A 177 1.46 -5.31 -1.56
C GLY A 177 2.61 -4.74 -2.40
N ILE A 178 2.53 -3.54 -2.94
CA ILE A 178 3.51 -3.02 -3.91
C ILE A 178 4.95 -2.91 -3.38
N ARG A 179 5.15 -2.54 -2.09
CA ARG A 179 6.48 -2.48 -1.47
C ARG A 179 7.09 -3.88 -1.39
N CYS A 180 6.25 -4.88 -1.08
CA CYS A 180 6.67 -6.28 -0.99
C CYS A 180 7.13 -6.85 -2.34
N GLU A 181 6.55 -6.42 -3.46
CA GLU A 181 7.02 -6.84 -4.79
C GLU A 181 8.50 -6.50 -4.99
N LYS A 182 8.91 -5.28 -4.65
CA LYS A 182 10.30 -4.86 -4.78
C LYS A 182 11.22 -5.54 -3.76
N THR A 183 10.79 -5.66 -2.50
CA THR A 183 11.59 -6.35 -1.47
C THR A 183 11.76 -7.82 -1.78
N SER A 184 10.73 -8.52 -2.27
CA SER A 184 10.81 -9.93 -2.68
C SER A 184 11.78 -10.13 -3.85
N ALA A 185 11.73 -9.26 -4.86
CA ALA A 185 12.67 -9.33 -5.99
C ALA A 185 14.11 -9.08 -5.53
N TYR A 186 14.32 -8.13 -4.61
CA TYR A 186 15.64 -7.87 -4.04
C TYR A 186 16.18 -9.09 -3.28
N LEU A 187 15.40 -9.67 -2.37
CA LEU A 187 15.79 -10.86 -1.62
C LEU A 187 16.07 -12.06 -2.53
N LYS A 188 15.25 -12.24 -3.58
CA LYS A 188 15.47 -13.29 -4.58
C LYS A 188 16.83 -13.11 -5.29
N ARG A 189 17.19 -11.88 -5.70
CA ARG A 189 18.51 -11.57 -6.30
C ARG A 189 19.66 -11.83 -5.32
N LYS A 190 19.41 -11.76 -4.01
CA LYS A 190 20.38 -12.06 -2.93
C LYS A 190 20.43 -13.56 -2.56
N GLY A 191 19.67 -14.41 -3.26
CA GLY A 191 19.68 -15.85 -3.06
C GLY A 191 18.79 -16.40 -1.95
N PHE A 192 17.86 -15.60 -1.41
CA PHE A 192 16.83 -16.10 -0.50
C PHE A 192 15.86 -17.01 -1.23
N LYS A 193 15.51 -18.15 -0.64
CA LYS A 193 14.61 -19.16 -1.22
C LYS A 193 13.19 -19.08 -0.64
N ASN A 194 13.06 -18.87 0.66
CA ASN A 194 11.81 -18.89 1.42
C ASN A 194 11.27 -17.47 1.64
N ILE A 195 10.76 -16.84 0.58
CA ILE A 195 10.24 -15.47 0.61
C ILE A 195 8.73 -15.52 0.39
N TYR A 196 7.97 -14.89 1.28
CA TYR A 196 6.52 -14.86 1.23
C TYR A 196 5.99 -13.43 1.38
N GLN A 197 4.88 -13.12 0.74
CA GLN A 197 4.21 -11.85 0.87
C GLN A 197 2.70 -12.02 0.96
N LEU A 198 2.06 -11.15 1.75
CA LEU A 198 0.62 -11.13 1.91
C LEU A 198 -0.05 -10.65 0.61
N ASN A 199 -0.79 -11.52 -0.05
CA ASN A 199 -1.48 -11.23 -1.30
C ASN A 199 -2.50 -10.09 -1.13
N GLY A 200 -2.33 -9.02 -1.90
CA GLY A 200 -3.17 -7.83 -1.82
C GLY A 200 -2.93 -6.98 -0.57
N GLY A 201 -1.95 -7.33 0.26
CA GLY A 201 -1.55 -6.60 1.46
C GLY A 201 -2.61 -6.59 2.57
N ILE A 202 -2.40 -5.68 3.53
CA ILE A 202 -3.27 -5.53 4.71
C ILE A 202 -4.73 -5.26 4.30
N LEU A 203 -4.96 -4.46 3.26
CA LEU A 203 -6.32 -4.14 2.84
C LEU A 203 -7.11 -5.39 2.40
N ASN A 204 -6.47 -6.30 1.65
CA ASN A 204 -7.10 -7.56 1.28
C ASN A 204 -7.32 -8.47 2.49
N TYR A 205 -6.37 -8.48 3.43
CA TYR A 205 -6.48 -9.22 4.68
C TYR A 205 -7.67 -8.75 5.52
N LEU A 206 -7.77 -7.46 5.82
CA LEU A 206 -8.85 -6.87 6.59
C LEU A 206 -10.23 -6.97 5.92
N LYS A 207 -10.25 -7.13 4.59
CA LYS A 207 -11.48 -7.35 3.82
C LYS A 207 -11.98 -8.80 3.90
N LYS A 208 -11.05 -9.77 3.96
CA LYS A 208 -11.36 -11.19 3.77
C LYS A 208 -11.35 -12.04 5.05
N ILE A 209 -10.54 -11.65 6.04
CA ILE A 209 -10.44 -12.39 7.31
C ILE A 209 -11.52 -11.93 8.28
N ASP A 210 -12.19 -12.87 8.91
CA ASP A 210 -13.09 -12.58 10.03
C ASP A 210 -12.28 -11.97 11.19
N LYS A 211 -12.88 -11.00 11.89
CA LYS A 211 -12.25 -10.32 13.01
C LYS A 211 -11.81 -11.28 14.12
N LYS A 212 -12.53 -12.39 14.32
CA LYS A 212 -12.21 -13.42 15.32
C LYS A 212 -10.93 -14.20 14.97
N GLU A 213 -10.68 -14.41 13.68
CA GLU A 213 -9.50 -15.14 13.17
C GLU A 213 -8.30 -14.21 12.92
N SER A 214 -8.50 -12.91 13.06
CA SER A 214 -7.51 -11.92 12.69
C SER A 214 -6.32 -11.89 13.66
N LEU A 215 -5.12 -11.95 13.11
CA LEU A 215 -3.86 -11.72 13.81
C LEU A 215 -3.38 -10.26 13.70
N TRP A 216 -4.16 -9.40 13.03
CA TRP A 216 -3.91 -7.97 12.93
C TRP A 216 -4.29 -7.26 14.22
N LYS A 217 -3.43 -6.31 14.66
CA LYS A 217 -3.69 -5.41 15.80
C LYS A 217 -3.78 -3.97 15.31
N GLY A 218 -4.74 -3.22 15.83
CA GLY A 218 -4.95 -1.81 15.49
C GLY A 218 -5.68 -1.61 14.17
N GLU A 219 -5.38 -0.50 13.49
CA GLU A 219 -6.01 -0.06 12.24
C GLU A 219 -4.98 0.02 11.12
N CYS A 220 -5.41 -0.01 9.87
CA CYS A 220 -4.50 0.13 8.72
C CYS A 220 -4.46 1.58 8.26
N PHE A 221 -3.30 2.25 8.36
CA PHE A 221 -3.12 3.59 7.82
C PHE A 221 -3.28 3.59 6.29
N VAL A 222 -3.97 4.60 5.78
CA VAL A 222 -4.14 4.88 4.34
C VAL A 222 -3.83 6.34 4.01
N PHE A 223 -3.26 6.59 2.82
CA PHE A 223 -2.81 7.92 2.40
C PHE A 223 -3.95 8.76 1.80
N ASP A 224 -5.10 8.79 2.49
CA ASP A 224 -6.25 9.61 2.11
C ASP A 224 -6.99 10.15 3.35
N ASN A 225 -8.00 10.99 3.18
CA ASN A 225 -8.72 11.67 4.26
C ASN A 225 -9.46 10.72 5.22
N ARG A 226 -9.50 9.42 4.96
CA ARG A 226 -10.00 8.42 5.91
C ARG A 226 -8.99 8.13 7.01
N VAL A 227 -7.72 8.40 6.77
CA VAL A 227 -6.54 8.23 7.64
C VAL A 227 -6.25 6.77 7.97
N SER A 228 -7.25 6.03 8.45
CA SER A 228 -7.11 4.61 8.80
C SER A 228 -8.38 3.81 8.47
N LEU A 229 -8.21 2.49 8.30
CA LEU A 229 -9.28 1.54 8.02
C LEU A 229 -9.23 0.37 9.01
N LYS A 230 -10.42 -0.13 9.36
CA LYS A 230 -10.66 -1.32 10.19
C LYS A 230 -11.05 -2.53 9.34
N HIS A 231 -11.32 -3.67 9.99
CA HIS A 231 -11.92 -4.84 9.34
C HIS A 231 -13.18 -4.46 8.53
N GLY A 232 -13.37 -5.11 7.39
CA GLY A 232 -14.40 -4.76 6.42
C GLY A 232 -14.12 -3.45 5.67
N LEU A 233 -12.92 -2.88 5.83
CA LEU A 233 -12.48 -1.61 5.23
C LEU A 233 -13.35 -0.42 5.61
N SER A 234 -13.98 -0.46 6.77
CA SER A 234 -14.69 0.69 7.37
C SER A 234 -13.69 1.76 7.84
N LYS A 235 -14.13 3.03 7.86
CA LYS A 235 -13.30 4.14 8.35
C LYS A 235 -12.87 3.90 9.80
N GLY A 236 -11.60 4.14 10.09
CA GLY A 236 -11.01 4.05 11.42
C GLY A 236 -11.24 5.27 12.29
N THR A 237 -10.49 5.32 13.38
CA THR A 237 -10.64 6.36 14.43
C THR A 237 -9.50 7.36 14.46
N TYR A 238 -8.42 7.12 13.75
CA TYR A 238 -7.28 8.05 13.71
C TYR A 238 -7.61 9.32 12.94
N LEU A 239 -6.99 10.41 13.39
CA LEU A 239 -6.97 11.73 12.77
C LEU A 239 -5.57 12.01 12.22
N VAL A 240 -5.42 13.04 11.41
CA VAL A 240 -4.11 13.57 11.00
C VAL A 240 -3.81 14.78 11.85
N CYS A 241 -2.69 14.79 12.55
CA CYS A 241 -2.24 15.96 13.29
C CYS A 241 -2.04 17.15 12.33
N SER A 242 -2.61 18.30 12.67
CA SER A 242 -2.56 19.51 11.85
C SER A 242 -1.13 20.06 11.71
N GLY A 243 -0.28 19.88 12.72
CA GLY A 243 1.12 20.30 12.72
C GLY A 243 2.03 19.33 11.98
N CYS A 244 2.29 18.15 12.55
CA CYS A 244 3.31 17.21 12.03
C CYS A 244 2.82 16.25 10.93
N ARG A 245 1.51 16.22 10.61
CA ARG A 245 0.88 15.37 9.60
C ARG A 245 0.96 13.86 9.87
N THR A 246 1.38 13.44 11.06
CA THR A 246 1.32 12.03 11.48
C THR A 246 -0.09 11.65 11.94
N PRO A 247 -0.47 10.36 11.83
CA PRO A 247 -1.72 9.89 12.40
C PRO A 247 -1.68 9.98 13.92
N ILE A 248 -2.75 10.48 14.51
CA ILE A 248 -2.93 10.63 15.96
C ILE A 248 -4.25 9.97 16.40
N SER A 249 -4.22 9.22 17.49
CA SER A 249 -5.40 8.58 18.03
C SER A 249 -6.22 9.55 18.89
N LYS A 250 -7.50 9.27 19.09
CA LYS A 250 -8.34 10.04 20.02
C LYS A 250 -7.82 10.04 21.46
N LYS A 251 -7.05 9.02 21.86
CA LYS A 251 -6.42 8.99 23.19
C LYS A 251 -5.28 10.00 23.27
N GLU A 252 -4.46 10.06 22.25
CA GLU A 252 -3.33 10.99 22.18
C GLU A 252 -3.78 12.45 22.09
N THR A 253 -4.93 12.74 21.43
CA THR A 253 -5.50 14.11 21.43
C THR A 253 -6.01 14.58 22.80
N LYS A 254 -6.09 13.69 23.78
CA LYS A 254 -6.43 14.03 25.18
C LYS A 254 -5.19 14.15 26.09
N SER A 255 -4.01 13.96 25.55
CA SER A 255 -2.75 14.10 26.27
C SER A 255 -2.49 15.56 26.64
N LYS A 256 -1.90 15.81 27.80
CA LYS A 256 -1.44 17.14 28.22
C LYS A 256 -0.36 17.75 27.31
N TYR A 257 0.28 16.91 26.48
CA TYR A 257 1.28 17.33 25.50
C TYR A 257 0.70 17.61 24.11
N TYR A 258 -0.64 17.46 23.94
CA TYR A 258 -1.29 17.74 22.68
C TYR A 258 -1.88 19.12 22.66
N GLU A 259 -1.43 19.92 21.69
CA GLU A 259 -2.04 21.19 21.33
C GLU A 259 -2.23 21.22 19.81
N GLU A 260 -3.48 21.44 19.35
CA GLU A 260 -3.82 21.34 17.93
C GLU A 260 -3.03 22.36 17.10
N GLY A 261 -2.29 21.85 16.10
CA GLY A 261 -1.45 22.67 15.23
C GLY A 261 -0.09 23.04 15.80
N VAL A 262 0.17 22.83 17.08
CA VAL A 262 1.40 23.22 17.79
C VAL A 262 2.23 22.00 18.20
N SER A 263 1.68 21.11 19.02
CA SER A 263 2.43 19.96 19.54
C SER A 263 1.60 18.67 19.53
N CYS A 264 2.29 17.53 19.44
CA CYS A 264 1.70 16.20 19.60
C CYS A 264 2.62 15.30 20.41
N PRO A 265 2.07 14.35 21.23
CA PRO A 265 2.86 13.44 22.05
C PRO A 265 3.69 12.46 21.25
#